data_d034c984351a0ef0ae51247baa08a672
#
_entry.id   d034c984351a0ef0ae51247baa08a672
#
_cell.length_a   1.000
_cell.length_b   1.000
_cell.length_c   1.000
_cell.angle_alpha   90.00
_cell.angle_beta   90.00
_cell.angle_gamma   90.00
#
_symmetry.space_group_name_H-M   'P 1'
#
loop_
_entity.id
_entity.type
_entity.pdbx_description
1 polymer ?
#
loop_
_entity_poly.entity_id
_entity_poly.type
_entity_poly.pdbx_seq_one_letter_code
_entity_poly.pdbx_strand_id
1 'polypeptide(L)'
;MSCSLNDYQRNSLSATLRFCEKKLREPKALLSAEPLCGILYRQRSALSSEARRLAEEQIDGALSLLAEVARNFDLQAAEENLAAHIAASMTLCWANLADVRSAKLAAYGTVDARLSETLDPYISRLEQFALAIAALMQAE
;
A
#
# COMPACT_ATOMS: atom_id res chain seq x y z
N MET A 1 21.17 30.95 -0.51
CA MET A 1 21.81 30.59 0.75
C MET A 1 21.74 29.08 0.92
N SER A 2 22.86 28.41 1.02
CA SER A 2 22.85 26.97 1.23
C SER A 2 22.84 26.66 2.72
N CYS A 3 21.95 25.79 3.13
CA CYS A 3 21.84 25.31 4.47
C CYS A 3 22.27 23.85 4.47
N SER A 4 23.23 23.51 5.31
CA SER A 4 23.76 22.15 5.35
C SER A 4 23.09 21.33 6.45
N LEU A 5 22.83 20.08 6.13
CA LEU A 5 22.28 19.10 7.06
C LEU A 5 23.35 18.05 7.36
N ASN A 6 23.36 17.56 8.59
CA ASN A 6 24.16 16.38 8.89
C ASN A 6 23.45 15.12 8.35
N ASP A 7 24.13 13.98 8.37
CA ASP A 7 23.60 12.74 7.78
C ASP A 7 22.32 12.26 8.46
N TYR A 8 22.23 12.39 9.80
CA TYR A 8 21.03 12.01 10.53
C TYR A 8 19.84 12.88 10.17
N GLN A 9 20.06 14.19 10.07
CA GLN A 9 19.03 15.15 9.66
C GLN A 9 18.57 14.88 8.24
N ARG A 10 19.50 14.64 7.32
CA ARG A 10 19.18 14.35 5.92
C ARG A 10 18.38 13.06 5.80
N ASN A 11 18.78 12.01 6.52
CA ASN A 11 18.08 10.73 6.50
C ASN A 11 16.66 10.84 7.05
N SER A 12 16.48 11.57 8.15
CA SER A 12 15.16 11.79 8.75
C SER A 12 14.25 12.58 7.82
N LEU A 13 14.78 13.66 7.25
CA LEU A 13 14.03 14.48 6.30
C LEU A 13 13.65 13.67 5.06
N SER A 14 14.59 12.93 4.49
CA SER A 14 14.35 12.10 3.31
C SER A 14 13.29 11.03 3.56
N ALA A 15 13.33 10.35 4.70
CA ALA A 15 12.36 9.32 5.04
C ALA A 15 10.95 9.89 5.18
N THR A 16 10.81 11.02 5.87
CA THR A 16 9.52 11.67 6.06
C THR A 16 8.94 12.19 4.75
N LEU A 17 9.77 12.82 3.94
CA LEU A 17 9.31 13.36 2.65
C LEU A 17 9.01 12.25 1.64
N ARG A 18 9.73 11.15 1.68
CA ARG A 18 9.43 9.96 0.85
C ARG A 18 8.07 9.38 1.22
N PHE A 19 7.79 9.26 2.50
CA PHE A 19 6.47 8.83 2.96
C PHE A 19 5.38 9.79 2.45
N CYS A 20 5.62 11.08 2.59
CA CYS A 20 4.69 12.11 2.11
C CYS A 20 4.47 12.01 0.60
N GLU A 21 5.53 11.82 -0.16
CA GLU A 21 5.44 11.65 -1.62
C GLU A 21 4.56 10.46 -1.99
N LYS A 22 4.78 9.32 -1.35
CA LYS A 22 3.97 8.12 -1.58
C LYS A 22 2.51 8.36 -1.28
N LYS A 23 2.22 9.07 -0.18
CA LYS A 23 0.84 9.37 0.23
C LYS A 23 0.16 10.40 -0.68
N LEU A 24 0.92 11.24 -1.37
CA LEU A 24 0.40 12.15 -2.38
C LEU A 24 0.15 11.45 -3.71
N ARG A 25 1.01 10.50 -4.07
CA ARG A 25 0.86 9.78 -5.34
C ARG A 25 -0.30 8.79 -5.34
N GLU A 26 -0.66 8.25 -4.17
CA GLU A 26 -1.84 7.37 -4.06
C GLU A 26 -3.11 8.06 -4.53
N PRO A 27 -3.54 9.20 -3.94
CA PRO A 27 -4.73 9.89 -4.40
C PRO A 27 -4.59 10.41 -5.83
N LYS A 28 -3.40 10.81 -6.26
CA LYS A 28 -3.20 11.22 -7.65
C LYS A 28 -3.55 10.11 -8.62
N ALA A 29 -3.09 8.89 -8.35
CA ALA A 29 -3.41 7.72 -9.18
C ALA A 29 -4.89 7.39 -9.12
N LEU A 30 -5.51 7.46 -7.94
CA LEU A 30 -6.93 7.18 -7.77
C LEU A 30 -7.82 8.21 -8.49
N LEU A 31 -7.44 9.48 -8.47
CA LEU A 31 -8.19 10.53 -9.15
C LEU A 31 -8.07 10.45 -10.67
N SER A 32 -6.97 9.91 -11.17
CA SER A 32 -6.70 9.80 -12.62
C SER A 32 -7.30 8.56 -13.25
N ALA A 33 -7.67 7.56 -12.44
CA ALA A 33 -8.16 6.26 -12.92
C ALA A 33 -9.68 6.16 -12.73
N GLU A 34 -10.28 5.23 -13.47
CA GLU A 34 -11.65 4.82 -13.21
C GLU A 34 -11.74 4.16 -11.83
N PRO A 35 -12.86 4.32 -11.11
CA PRO A 35 -13.02 3.62 -9.83
C PRO A 35 -12.82 2.11 -9.99
N LEU A 36 -12.05 1.54 -9.08
CA LEU A 36 -11.74 0.11 -9.12
C LEU A 36 -12.96 -0.71 -8.71
N CYS A 37 -13.16 -1.81 -9.42
CA CYS A 37 -14.23 -2.78 -9.13
C CYS A 37 -13.59 -4.16 -8.97
N GLY A 38 -13.51 -4.64 -7.74
CA GLY A 38 -13.00 -5.96 -7.42
C GLY A 38 -14.13 -6.95 -7.15
N ILE A 39 -13.77 -8.09 -6.59
CA ILE A 39 -14.75 -9.11 -6.20
C ILE A 39 -15.46 -8.69 -4.90
N LEU A 40 -14.69 -8.25 -3.91
CA LEU A 40 -15.20 -7.98 -2.57
C LEU A 40 -15.24 -6.48 -2.24
N TYR A 41 -14.89 -5.62 -3.20
CA TYR A 41 -14.93 -4.18 -2.98
C TYR A 41 -15.26 -3.44 -4.26
N ARG A 42 -15.84 -2.25 -4.10
CA ARG A 42 -16.08 -1.31 -5.20
C ARG A 42 -15.75 0.08 -4.70
N GLN A 43 -14.96 0.79 -5.49
CA GLN A 43 -14.70 2.19 -5.20
C GLN A 43 -15.84 3.04 -5.77
N ARG A 44 -16.31 3.98 -4.96
CA ARG A 44 -17.28 4.98 -5.39
C ARG A 44 -16.61 6.33 -5.40
N SER A 45 -16.92 7.12 -6.40
CA SER A 45 -16.50 8.52 -6.43
C SER A 45 -17.73 9.40 -6.44
N ALA A 46 -17.89 10.17 -5.36
CA ALA A 46 -18.90 11.22 -5.26
C ALA A 46 -18.29 12.60 -5.47
N LEU A 47 -17.03 12.67 -5.91
CA LEU A 47 -16.34 13.91 -6.13
C LEU A 47 -16.86 14.61 -7.37
N SER A 48 -17.14 15.91 -7.24
CA SER A 48 -17.45 16.76 -8.40
C SER A 48 -16.19 16.92 -9.26
N SER A 49 -16.39 17.29 -10.53
CA SER A 49 -15.27 17.61 -11.42
C SER A 49 -14.41 18.73 -10.87
N GLU A 50 -15.03 19.71 -10.22
CA GLU A 50 -14.33 20.86 -9.62
C GLU A 50 -13.48 20.42 -8.43
N ALA A 51 -14.02 19.59 -7.54
CA ALA A 51 -13.27 19.09 -6.39
C ALA A 51 -12.09 18.23 -6.85
N ARG A 52 -12.28 17.40 -7.87
CA ARG A 52 -11.22 16.58 -8.47
C ARG A 52 -10.11 17.45 -9.03
N ARG A 53 -10.46 18.47 -9.81
CA ARG A 53 -9.51 19.40 -10.42
C ARG A 53 -8.69 20.13 -9.34
N LEU A 54 -9.38 20.65 -8.32
CA LEU A 54 -8.71 21.35 -7.22
C LEU A 54 -7.77 20.44 -6.44
N ALA A 55 -8.19 19.21 -6.18
CA ALA A 55 -7.35 18.22 -5.49
C ALA A 55 -6.10 17.90 -6.31
N GLU A 56 -6.25 17.67 -7.61
CA GLU A 56 -5.12 17.41 -8.50
C GLU A 56 -4.14 18.58 -8.54
N GLU A 57 -4.64 19.81 -8.58
CA GLU A 57 -3.80 21.02 -8.52
C GLU A 57 -2.99 21.08 -7.23
N GLN A 58 -3.62 20.79 -6.10
CA GLN A 58 -2.92 20.80 -4.80
C GLN A 58 -1.88 19.69 -4.71
N ILE A 59 -2.20 18.50 -5.20
CA ILE A 59 -1.25 17.38 -5.21
C ILE A 59 -0.04 17.72 -6.08
N ASP A 60 -0.27 18.24 -7.29
CA ASP A 60 0.81 18.59 -8.20
C ASP A 60 1.68 19.73 -7.63
N GLY A 61 1.05 20.69 -6.97
CA GLY A 61 1.78 21.75 -6.27
C GLY A 61 2.67 21.20 -5.15
N ALA A 62 2.15 20.28 -4.36
CA ALA A 62 2.89 19.65 -3.28
C ALA A 62 4.06 18.82 -3.84
N LEU A 63 3.84 18.04 -4.91
CA LEU A 63 4.90 17.26 -5.54
C LEU A 63 5.99 18.16 -6.12
N SER A 64 5.62 19.28 -6.73
CA SER A 64 6.60 20.26 -7.23
C SER A 64 7.44 20.85 -6.10
N LEU A 65 6.80 21.14 -4.97
CA LEU A 65 7.50 21.66 -3.79
C LEU A 65 8.47 20.61 -3.23
N LEU A 66 8.06 19.34 -3.18
CA LEU A 66 8.94 18.25 -2.75
C LEU A 66 10.16 18.12 -3.65
N ALA A 67 9.99 18.26 -4.96
CA ALA A 67 11.10 18.24 -5.90
C ALA A 67 12.08 19.39 -5.65
N GLU A 68 11.54 20.58 -5.33
CA GLU A 68 12.36 21.74 -5.00
C GLU A 68 13.16 21.52 -3.71
N VAL A 69 12.53 20.99 -2.68
CA VAL A 69 13.20 20.68 -1.42
C VAL A 69 14.29 19.64 -1.63
N ALA A 70 14.02 18.60 -2.42
CA ALA A 70 14.99 17.56 -2.72
C ALA A 70 16.25 18.14 -3.39
N ARG A 71 16.06 19.07 -4.33
CA ARG A 71 17.20 19.75 -4.97
C ARG A 71 17.98 20.64 -4.01
N ASN A 72 17.26 21.44 -3.22
CA ASN A 72 17.88 22.43 -2.35
C ASN A 72 18.66 21.79 -1.21
N PHE A 73 18.26 20.61 -0.78
CA PHE A 73 18.92 19.89 0.33
C PHE A 73 19.68 18.64 -0.13
N ASP A 74 19.81 18.47 -1.43
CA ASP A 74 20.53 17.34 -2.05
C ASP A 74 20.04 15.99 -1.51
N LEU A 75 18.74 15.77 -1.56
CA LEU A 75 18.12 14.52 -1.13
C LEU A 75 18.05 13.56 -2.32
N GLN A 76 18.59 12.37 -2.13
CA GLN A 76 18.62 11.36 -3.18
C GLN A 76 17.40 10.43 -3.08
N ALA A 77 16.93 9.98 -4.24
CA ALA A 77 15.88 8.98 -4.29
C ALA A 77 16.40 7.65 -3.73
N ALA A 78 15.58 7.01 -2.89
CA ALA A 78 15.91 5.68 -2.40
C ALA A 78 15.53 4.64 -3.45
N GLU A 79 16.40 3.63 -3.61
CA GLU A 79 16.04 2.47 -4.41
C GLU A 79 15.16 1.54 -3.58
N GLU A 80 14.09 1.04 -4.18
CA GLU A 80 13.18 0.10 -3.55
C GLU A 80 13.11 -1.17 -4.38
N ASN A 81 13.15 -2.30 -3.70
CA ASN A 81 13.07 -3.60 -4.35
C ASN A 81 11.60 -3.99 -4.51
N LEU A 82 11.11 -3.98 -5.76
CA LEU A 82 9.72 -4.32 -6.06
C LEU A 82 9.39 -5.76 -5.65
N ALA A 83 10.29 -6.69 -5.93
CA ALA A 83 10.08 -8.10 -5.58
C ALA A 83 9.95 -8.28 -4.07
N ALA A 84 10.81 -7.61 -3.28
CA ALA A 84 10.73 -7.64 -1.83
C ALA A 84 9.42 -7.02 -1.31
N HIS A 85 8.95 -5.95 -1.95
CA HIS A 85 7.68 -5.32 -1.60
C HIS A 85 6.50 -6.26 -1.84
N ILE A 86 6.48 -6.93 -2.99
CA ILE A 86 5.42 -7.90 -3.32
C ILE A 86 5.48 -9.09 -2.36
N ALA A 87 6.67 -9.62 -2.08
CA ALA A 87 6.84 -10.74 -1.13
C ALA A 87 6.31 -10.38 0.25
N ALA A 88 6.61 -9.17 0.75
CA ALA A 88 6.13 -8.70 2.04
C ALA A 88 4.60 -8.57 2.06
N SER A 89 4.00 -8.05 0.98
CA SER A 89 2.53 -7.95 0.84
C SER A 89 1.88 -9.32 0.88
N MET A 90 2.46 -10.31 0.21
CA MET A 90 1.93 -11.66 0.18
C MET A 90 2.07 -12.36 1.53
N THR A 91 3.16 -12.12 2.24
CA THR A 91 3.35 -12.64 3.60
C THR A 91 2.30 -12.06 4.55
N LEU A 92 2.00 -10.77 4.42
CA LEU A 92 0.95 -10.14 5.22
C LEU A 92 -0.42 -10.72 4.88
N CYS A 93 -0.70 -10.93 3.61
CA CYS A 93 -1.94 -11.58 3.15
C CYS A 93 -2.08 -12.97 3.77
N TRP A 94 -1.00 -13.78 3.70
CA TRP A 94 -0.97 -15.11 4.30
C TRP A 94 -1.25 -15.05 5.81
N ALA A 95 -0.60 -14.14 6.53
CA ALA A 95 -0.79 -14.00 7.98
C ALA A 95 -2.23 -13.61 8.32
N ASN A 96 -2.83 -12.69 7.54
CA ASN A 96 -4.20 -12.26 7.76
C ASN A 96 -5.21 -13.38 7.45
N LEU A 97 -4.94 -14.23 6.47
CA LEU A 97 -5.82 -15.36 6.14
C LEU A 97 -5.94 -16.35 7.30
N ALA A 98 -4.89 -16.51 8.10
CA ALA A 98 -4.94 -17.39 9.27
C ALA A 98 -6.00 -16.93 10.28
N ASP A 99 -6.29 -15.63 10.34
CA ASP A 99 -7.24 -15.05 11.30
C ASP A 99 -8.70 -15.24 10.91
N VAL A 100 -8.98 -15.75 9.71
CA VAL A 100 -10.35 -16.00 9.25
C VAL A 100 -10.67 -17.48 9.09
N ARG A 101 -9.83 -18.37 9.59
CA ARG A 101 -10.17 -19.78 9.70
C ARG A 101 -11.31 -19.97 10.69
N SER A 102 -12.06 -21.02 10.51
CA SER A 102 -13.26 -21.30 11.33
C SER A 102 -12.96 -21.21 12.83
N ALA A 103 -11.82 -21.72 13.29
CA ALA A 103 -11.42 -21.67 14.70
C ALA A 103 -11.26 -20.24 15.22
N LYS A 104 -10.79 -19.32 14.38
CA LYS A 104 -10.63 -17.91 14.75
C LYS A 104 -11.94 -17.13 14.67
N LEU A 105 -12.79 -17.49 13.72
CA LEU A 105 -14.09 -16.85 13.55
C LEU A 105 -15.02 -17.11 14.76
N ALA A 106 -14.76 -18.17 15.51
CA ALA A 106 -15.52 -18.48 16.73
C ALA A 106 -15.46 -17.35 17.76
N ALA A 107 -14.43 -16.49 17.70
CA ALA A 107 -14.31 -15.31 18.57
C ALA A 107 -15.40 -14.27 18.32
N TYR A 108 -16.02 -14.29 17.12
CA TYR A 108 -17.07 -13.33 16.75
C TYR A 108 -18.48 -13.87 16.91
N GLY A 109 -18.63 -15.11 17.36
CA GLY A 109 -19.92 -15.74 17.58
C GLY A 109 -19.87 -17.23 17.32
N THR A 110 -20.99 -17.90 17.57
CA THR A 110 -21.12 -19.34 17.34
C THR A 110 -20.95 -19.64 15.84
N VAL A 111 -20.08 -20.59 15.52
CA VAL A 111 -19.85 -21.01 14.14
C VAL A 111 -20.61 -22.30 13.86
N ASP A 112 -21.05 -22.45 12.59
CA ASP A 112 -21.65 -23.70 12.12
C ASP A 112 -20.59 -24.80 12.19
N ALA A 113 -21.01 -26.00 12.66
CA ALA A 113 -20.10 -27.14 12.81
C ALA A 113 -19.45 -27.56 11.49
N ARG A 114 -20.08 -27.23 10.35
CA ARG A 114 -19.57 -27.56 9.01
C ARG A 114 -18.64 -26.51 8.42
N LEU A 115 -18.42 -25.40 9.14
CA LEU A 115 -17.64 -24.29 8.60
C LEU A 115 -16.18 -24.71 8.34
N SER A 116 -15.60 -25.53 9.22
CA SER A 116 -14.24 -26.02 9.04
C SER A 116 -14.08 -26.85 7.76
N GLU A 117 -15.12 -27.56 7.35
CA GLU A 117 -15.09 -28.38 6.13
C GLU A 117 -15.36 -27.58 4.87
N THR A 118 -16.13 -26.47 4.98
CA THR A 118 -16.51 -25.67 3.83
C THR A 118 -15.60 -24.47 3.60
N LEU A 119 -15.11 -23.83 4.65
CA LEU A 119 -14.30 -22.61 4.52
C LEU A 119 -12.80 -22.89 4.57
N ASP A 120 -12.34 -23.68 5.55
CA ASP A 120 -10.89 -23.83 5.80
C ASP A 120 -10.12 -24.35 4.58
N PRO A 121 -10.65 -25.27 3.73
CA PRO A 121 -9.95 -25.65 2.51
C PRO A 121 -9.70 -24.49 1.55
N TYR A 122 -10.65 -23.56 1.42
CA TYR A 122 -10.47 -22.36 0.60
C TYR A 122 -9.38 -21.46 1.17
N ILE A 123 -9.39 -21.26 2.50
CA ILE A 123 -8.36 -20.44 3.16
C ILE A 123 -6.97 -21.06 2.94
N SER A 124 -6.85 -22.38 3.09
CA SER A 124 -5.59 -23.10 2.85
C SER A 124 -5.09 -22.88 1.43
N ARG A 125 -5.98 -22.93 0.44
CA ARG A 125 -5.59 -22.73 -0.97
C ARG A 125 -5.16 -21.30 -1.22
N LEU A 126 -5.86 -20.32 -0.64
CA LEU A 126 -5.47 -18.90 -0.75
C LEU A 126 -4.11 -18.66 -0.09
N GLU A 127 -3.86 -19.26 1.07
CA GLU A 127 -2.55 -19.18 1.73
C GLU A 127 -1.44 -19.75 0.84
N GLN A 128 -1.69 -20.87 0.19
CA GLN A 128 -0.73 -21.49 -0.72
C GLN A 128 -0.40 -20.59 -1.91
N PHE A 129 -1.42 -19.92 -2.49
CA PHE A 129 -1.19 -18.95 -3.55
C PHE A 129 -0.32 -17.80 -3.08
N ALA A 130 -0.62 -17.25 -1.91
CA ALA A 130 0.15 -16.13 -1.37
C ALA A 130 1.62 -16.53 -1.15
N LEU A 131 1.87 -17.71 -0.57
CA LEU A 131 3.22 -18.22 -0.34
C LEU A 131 3.94 -18.52 -1.66
N ALA A 132 3.24 -19.05 -2.65
CA ALA A 132 3.82 -19.34 -3.97
C ALA A 132 4.27 -18.04 -4.66
N ILE A 133 3.45 -16.99 -4.61
CA ILE A 133 3.81 -15.69 -5.19
C ILE A 133 5.03 -15.11 -4.46
N ALA A 134 5.04 -15.16 -3.12
CA ALA A 134 6.18 -14.69 -2.33
C ALA A 134 7.46 -15.43 -2.69
N ALA A 135 7.40 -16.75 -2.87
CA ALA A 135 8.55 -17.57 -3.25
C ALA A 135 9.09 -17.18 -4.63
N LEU A 136 8.20 -16.89 -5.59
CA LEU A 136 8.60 -16.44 -6.93
C LEU A 136 9.36 -15.12 -6.87
N MET A 137 8.95 -14.22 -5.98
CA MET A 137 9.62 -12.92 -5.81
C MET A 137 11.01 -13.07 -5.18
N GLN A 138 11.20 -14.07 -4.35
CA GLN A 138 12.50 -14.33 -3.71
C GLN A 138 13.49 -15.04 -4.64
N ALA A 139 13.01 -15.64 -5.72
CA ALA A 139 13.85 -16.31 -6.70
C ALA A 139 14.54 -15.33 -7.66
N GLU A 140 14.14 -14.06 -7.68
CA GLU A 140 14.70 -13.02 -8.53
C GLU A 140 16.03 -12.45 -8.01
#